data_dd30d590d6d532db6b98876972681db4
#
_entry.id   dd30d590d6d532db6b98876972681db4
#
_cell.length_a   1.000
_cell.length_b   1.000
_cell.length_c   1.000
_cell.angle_alpha   90.00
_cell.angle_beta   90.00
_cell.angle_gamma   90.00
#
_symmetry.space_group_name_H-M   'P 1'
#
loop_
_entity.id
_entity.type
_entity.pdbx_description
1 polymer ?
#
loop_
_entity_poly.entity_id
_entity_poly.type
_entity_poly.pdbx_seq_one_letter_code
_entity_poly.pdbx_strand_id
1 'polypeptide(L)'
;MADRRESQSSLSAVTRLTTGIEGLDDILGGGLPPDRLYLIQGDPGTGKTTLALQFLLEGVKRGEKVLFITLSETQDELAAVARSHGWDLTGVHIFELSAAQQNRSAEQNTLFHPSEVELNEVTQVLLDEVERIGPSRVVLDSLSELRLLAQNALRFRRQILALKQHFVGKRSTVMLLDDRNGGAGGLEAQAHTVAHGVMELEQLAPEYGAERRRLRIVKLRGVGFRGGHHDFQILQGGLRVFPRLVAQEHRNGFVRNLVSSGVPELDTLLGGGIARGTSMLIMGPAGSGKSTLAMQYVCAALERGENAAMFLFDEGLDTMLARADGVKIELRPWIGKGPLVVRQIDPAEMPPGAFVSHVREAVEQHGAKIVVIDSLNGYMNAMPEERFLTLHMHELLSYLGQRGVMTILVMAQHGLMGRMESQVDISYLSDSVLLLRYFEAAGHIRLALSVVKKRTGGHERTIREMMIAPQQGIRVGPPLIEFQGILTGVPTFHGPGIGKVAPLLKPHGGSGGQGVP
;
A
#
# COMPACT_ATOMS: atom_id res chain seq x y z
N MET A 1 -4.74 27.74 -38.03
CA MET A 1 -4.07 26.93 -36.99
C MET A 1 -5.04 26.02 -36.22
N ALA A 2 -6.02 25.44 -36.90
CA ALA A 2 -7.04 24.56 -36.30
C ALA A 2 -7.00 23.12 -36.84
N ASP A 3 -6.01 22.75 -37.67
CA ASP A 3 -6.05 21.50 -38.45
C ASP A 3 -4.96 20.47 -38.08
N ARG A 4 -4.43 20.52 -36.85
CA ARG A 4 -3.40 19.57 -36.36
C ARG A 4 -3.81 18.75 -35.10
N ARG A 5 -5.06 18.80 -34.66
CA ARG A 5 -5.53 18.08 -33.49
C ARG A 5 -6.35 16.81 -33.73
N GLU A 6 -6.69 16.50 -34.97
CA GLU A 6 -7.53 15.33 -35.32
C GLU A 6 -6.76 14.07 -35.78
N SER A 7 -5.42 14.13 -35.90
CA SER A 7 -4.64 12.98 -36.41
C SER A 7 -3.96 12.09 -35.35
N GLN A 8 -4.32 12.22 -34.10
CA GLN A 8 -3.72 11.36 -33.00
C GLN A 8 -4.67 10.33 -32.38
N SER A 9 -5.86 10.09 -32.93
CA SER A 9 -6.85 9.17 -32.32
C SER A 9 -7.03 7.81 -32.99
N SER A 10 -6.11 7.35 -33.84
CA SER A 10 -6.19 5.99 -34.43
C SER A 10 -4.89 5.18 -34.29
N LEU A 11 -4.22 5.26 -33.15
CA LEU A 11 -3.37 4.16 -32.72
C LEU A 11 -4.33 3.04 -32.32
N SER A 12 -4.44 1.99 -33.16
CA SER A 12 -5.20 0.78 -32.88
C SER A 12 -4.92 0.36 -31.45
N ALA A 13 -5.96 0.26 -30.61
CA ALA A 13 -5.82 -0.20 -29.24
C ALA A 13 -5.09 -1.55 -29.28
N VAL A 14 -3.87 -1.59 -28.76
CA VAL A 14 -3.08 -2.82 -28.72
C VAL A 14 -3.88 -3.81 -27.89
N THR A 15 -4.29 -4.92 -28.50
CA THR A 15 -4.97 -6.01 -27.79
C THR A 15 -4.16 -6.41 -26.55
N ARG A 16 -4.81 -6.53 -25.42
CA ARG A 16 -4.18 -6.91 -24.13
C ARG A 16 -4.73 -8.22 -23.64
N LEU A 17 -3.84 -9.05 -23.14
CA LEU A 17 -4.16 -10.31 -22.50
C LEU A 17 -4.13 -10.09 -20.99
N THR A 18 -5.27 -10.20 -20.35
CA THR A 18 -5.35 -10.06 -18.88
C THR A 18 -4.61 -11.18 -18.19
N THR A 19 -3.95 -10.83 -17.08
CA THR A 19 -3.20 -11.81 -16.27
C THR A 19 -4.09 -12.55 -15.28
N GLY A 20 -5.26 -11.98 -14.94
CA GLY A 20 -6.14 -12.47 -13.87
C GLY A 20 -5.61 -12.16 -12.47
N ILE A 21 -4.57 -11.32 -12.37
CA ILE A 21 -3.95 -10.94 -11.10
C ILE A 21 -4.38 -9.51 -10.77
N GLU A 22 -5.10 -9.36 -9.66
CA GLU A 22 -5.58 -8.05 -9.19
C GLU A 22 -4.41 -7.07 -9.03
N GLY A 23 -4.53 -5.89 -9.64
CA GLY A 23 -3.53 -4.82 -9.63
C GLY A 23 -2.38 -4.99 -10.63
N LEU A 24 -2.06 -6.20 -11.09
CA LEU A 24 -0.98 -6.39 -12.09
C LEU A 24 -1.39 -5.83 -13.46
N ASP A 25 -2.63 -6.07 -13.86
CA ASP A 25 -3.14 -5.55 -15.14
C ASP A 25 -3.15 -4.02 -15.17
N ASP A 26 -3.38 -3.33 -14.02
CA ASP A 26 -3.25 -1.87 -13.91
C ASP A 26 -1.82 -1.40 -14.18
N ILE A 27 -0.82 -2.10 -13.63
CA ILE A 27 0.59 -1.80 -13.85
C ILE A 27 0.97 -1.95 -15.32
N LEU A 28 0.40 -2.97 -15.97
CA LEU A 28 0.63 -3.31 -17.37
C LEU A 28 -0.21 -2.49 -18.35
N GLY A 29 -1.09 -1.60 -17.87
CA GLY A 29 -1.99 -0.82 -18.71
C GLY A 29 -3.08 -1.65 -19.39
N GLY A 30 -3.64 -2.63 -18.67
CA GLY A 30 -4.72 -3.52 -19.10
C GLY A 30 -4.30 -4.94 -19.41
N GLY A 31 -3.04 -5.33 -19.13
CA GLY A 31 -2.53 -6.67 -19.32
C GLY A 31 -1.32 -6.78 -20.25
N LEU A 32 -0.94 -8.00 -20.60
CA LEU A 32 0.21 -8.29 -21.45
C LEU A 32 -0.14 -8.19 -22.94
N PRO A 33 0.72 -7.64 -23.80
CA PRO A 33 0.61 -7.84 -25.23
C PRO A 33 0.64 -9.35 -25.59
N PRO A 34 -0.28 -9.85 -26.42
CA PRO A 34 -0.34 -11.26 -26.79
C PRO A 34 0.82 -11.68 -27.69
N ASP A 35 0.97 -13.00 -27.87
CA ASP A 35 1.91 -13.63 -28.80
C ASP A 35 3.38 -13.28 -28.54
N ARG A 36 3.74 -13.18 -27.25
CA ARG A 36 5.06 -12.75 -26.80
C ARG A 36 5.62 -13.63 -25.69
N LEU A 37 6.93 -13.54 -25.53
CA LEU A 37 7.70 -14.25 -24.51
C LEU A 37 8.00 -13.32 -23.33
N TYR A 38 7.56 -13.69 -22.14
CA TYR A 38 7.76 -12.98 -20.88
C TYR A 38 8.64 -13.77 -19.94
N LEU A 39 9.57 -13.11 -19.29
CA LEU A 39 10.45 -13.70 -18.29
C LEU A 39 10.00 -13.24 -16.90
N ILE A 40 9.74 -14.19 -16.03
CA ILE A 40 9.39 -13.97 -14.63
C ILE A 40 10.54 -14.47 -13.78
N GLN A 41 11.25 -13.57 -13.11
CA GLN A 41 12.42 -13.90 -12.30
C GLN A 41 12.20 -13.60 -10.83
N GLY A 42 12.84 -14.39 -9.96
CA GLY A 42 12.83 -14.17 -8.52
C GLY A 42 13.49 -15.34 -7.81
N ASP A 43 13.84 -15.13 -6.55
CA ASP A 43 14.38 -16.20 -5.71
C ASP A 43 13.33 -17.30 -5.46
N PRO A 44 13.71 -18.52 -5.06
CA PRO A 44 12.77 -19.55 -4.64
C PRO A 44 11.82 -19.02 -3.55
N GLY A 45 10.52 -19.36 -3.64
CA GLY A 45 9.50 -18.93 -2.68
C GLY A 45 8.91 -17.54 -2.92
N THR A 46 9.35 -16.78 -3.92
CA THR A 46 8.79 -15.45 -4.24
C THR A 46 7.40 -15.48 -4.85
N GLY A 47 6.88 -16.66 -5.28
CA GLY A 47 5.53 -16.81 -5.82
C GLY A 47 5.45 -16.85 -7.35
N LYS A 48 6.54 -17.16 -8.06
CA LYS A 48 6.56 -17.28 -9.53
C LYS A 48 5.54 -18.30 -10.04
N THR A 49 5.56 -19.52 -9.49
CA THR A 49 4.63 -20.61 -9.86
C THR A 49 3.18 -20.21 -9.57
N THR A 50 2.90 -19.56 -8.43
CA THR A 50 1.56 -19.05 -8.08
C THR A 50 1.07 -18.01 -9.10
N LEU A 51 1.93 -17.05 -9.49
CA LEU A 51 1.64 -16.05 -10.53
C LEU A 51 1.31 -16.73 -11.86
N ALA A 52 2.11 -17.71 -12.25
CA ALA A 52 1.97 -18.44 -13.51
C ALA A 52 0.67 -19.27 -13.56
N LEU A 53 0.33 -19.93 -12.46
CA LEU A 53 -0.94 -20.66 -12.36
C LEU A 53 -2.16 -19.74 -12.48
N GLN A 54 -2.15 -18.56 -11.82
CA GLN A 54 -3.21 -17.56 -11.97
C GLN A 54 -3.37 -17.12 -13.43
N PHE A 55 -2.25 -16.87 -14.11
CA PHE A 55 -2.25 -16.50 -15.52
C PHE A 55 -2.90 -17.56 -16.41
N LEU A 56 -2.64 -18.86 -16.16
CA LEU A 56 -3.27 -19.93 -16.91
C LEU A 56 -4.75 -20.10 -16.55
N LEU A 57 -5.09 -20.03 -15.26
CA LEU A 57 -6.48 -20.13 -14.80
C LEU A 57 -7.36 -19.01 -15.35
N GLU A 58 -6.83 -17.81 -15.54
CA GLU A 58 -7.53 -16.75 -16.25
C GLU A 58 -7.81 -17.13 -17.72
N GLY A 59 -6.87 -17.82 -18.37
CA GLY A 59 -7.08 -18.37 -19.71
C GLY A 59 -8.19 -19.42 -19.74
N VAL A 60 -8.19 -20.36 -18.80
CA VAL A 60 -9.26 -21.38 -18.67
C VAL A 60 -10.62 -20.72 -18.50
N LYS A 61 -10.74 -19.71 -17.63
CA LYS A 61 -11.99 -18.93 -17.45
C LYS A 61 -12.49 -18.29 -18.74
N ARG A 62 -11.59 -17.99 -19.68
CA ARG A 62 -11.90 -17.41 -20.99
C ARG A 62 -12.13 -18.44 -22.09
N GLY A 63 -12.08 -19.72 -21.75
CA GLY A 63 -12.21 -20.81 -22.73
C GLY A 63 -10.97 -21.01 -23.61
N GLU A 64 -9.82 -20.49 -23.19
CA GLU A 64 -8.55 -20.63 -23.90
C GLU A 64 -7.89 -21.99 -23.58
N LYS A 65 -7.19 -22.57 -24.55
CA LYS A 65 -6.32 -23.73 -24.30
C LYS A 65 -5.04 -23.24 -23.61
N VAL A 66 -4.69 -23.84 -22.49
CA VAL A 66 -3.54 -23.44 -21.68
C VAL A 66 -2.66 -24.63 -21.38
N LEU A 67 -1.35 -24.39 -21.26
CA LEU A 67 -0.35 -25.44 -21.04
C LEU A 67 0.65 -25.00 -19.97
N PHE A 68 0.82 -25.82 -18.94
CA PHE A 68 1.90 -25.72 -17.96
C PHE A 68 2.93 -26.82 -18.27
N ILE A 69 4.16 -26.43 -18.57
CA ILE A 69 5.30 -27.32 -18.76
C ILE A 69 6.17 -27.22 -17.52
N THR A 70 6.35 -28.35 -16.82
CA THR A 70 7.25 -28.42 -15.68
C THR A 70 8.46 -29.29 -16.00
N LEU A 71 9.63 -28.80 -15.62
CA LEU A 71 10.91 -29.51 -15.74
C LEU A 71 11.42 -30.03 -14.40
N SER A 72 10.90 -29.53 -13.29
CA SER A 72 11.38 -29.83 -11.94
C SER A 72 10.30 -30.25 -10.95
N GLU A 73 9.09 -29.70 -11.06
CA GLU A 73 7.97 -30.01 -10.15
C GLU A 73 7.10 -31.13 -10.74
N THR A 74 6.51 -31.93 -9.88
CA THR A 74 5.54 -32.96 -10.28
C THR A 74 4.13 -32.37 -10.40
N GLN A 75 3.25 -33.06 -11.13
CA GLN A 75 1.84 -32.71 -11.22
C GLN A 75 1.15 -32.67 -9.85
N ASP A 76 1.53 -33.56 -8.91
CA ASP A 76 0.96 -33.63 -7.57
C ASP A 76 1.38 -32.42 -6.73
N GLU A 77 2.62 -31.95 -6.87
CA GLU A 77 3.12 -30.73 -6.19
C GLU A 77 2.37 -29.49 -6.70
N LEU A 78 2.21 -29.32 -8.01
CA LEU A 78 1.43 -28.24 -8.59
C LEU A 78 -0.04 -28.29 -8.14
N ALA A 79 -0.63 -29.49 -8.04
CA ALA A 79 -1.98 -29.66 -7.53
C ALA A 79 -2.08 -29.32 -6.03
N ALA A 80 -1.03 -29.59 -5.24
CA ALA A 80 -0.96 -29.19 -3.84
C ALA A 80 -0.89 -27.65 -3.69
N VAL A 81 -0.07 -26.98 -4.51
CA VAL A 81 -0.01 -25.51 -4.58
C VAL A 81 -1.38 -24.93 -4.95
N ALA A 82 -2.04 -25.47 -5.96
CA ALA A 82 -3.38 -25.01 -6.37
C ALA A 82 -4.41 -25.16 -5.24
N ARG A 83 -4.44 -26.32 -4.58
CA ARG A 83 -5.34 -26.57 -3.43
C ARG A 83 -5.12 -25.59 -2.28
N SER A 84 -3.87 -25.21 -1.99
CA SER A 84 -3.57 -24.25 -0.93
C SER A 84 -4.17 -22.86 -1.19
N HIS A 85 -4.38 -22.52 -2.45
CA HIS A 85 -5.04 -21.27 -2.88
C HIS A 85 -6.54 -21.43 -3.15
N GLY A 86 -7.10 -22.64 -2.98
CA GLY A 86 -8.50 -22.94 -3.30
C GLY A 86 -8.78 -23.01 -4.79
N TRP A 87 -7.79 -23.33 -5.61
CA TRP A 87 -7.93 -23.45 -7.07
C TRP A 87 -8.16 -24.88 -7.53
N ASP A 88 -8.94 -25.00 -8.59
CA ASP A 88 -9.08 -26.22 -9.39
C ASP A 88 -8.28 -26.04 -10.69
N LEU A 89 -7.42 -27.00 -11.00
CA LEU A 89 -6.62 -27.02 -12.23
C LEU A 89 -7.34 -27.71 -13.38
N THR A 90 -8.61 -28.05 -13.26
CA THR A 90 -9.41 -28.61 -14.37
C THR A 90 -9.36 -27.64 -15.55
N GLY A 91 -8.94 -28.15 -16.71
CA GLY A 91 -8.74 -27.37 -17.94
C GLY A 91 -7.32 -26.83 -18.14
N VAL A 92 -6.42 -26.95 -17.16
CA VAL A 92 -4.99 -26.71 -17.34
C VAL A 92 -4.32 -27.98 -17.78
N HIS A 93 -3.76 -28.02 -19.00
CA HIS A 93 -2.90 -29.13 -19.43
C HIS A 93 -1.55 -28.99 -18.72
N ILE A 94 -1.17 -30.03 -17.95
CA ILE A 94 0.14 -30.10 -17.28
C ILE A 94 0.97 -31.14 -18.00
N PHE A 95 2.15 -30.73 -18.47
CA PHE A 95 3.13 -31.61 -19.09
C PHE A 95 4.38 -31.71 -18.21
N GLU A 96 4.63 -32.89 -17.66
CA GLU A 96 5.77 -33.22 -16.81
C GLU A 96 6.84 -33.91 -17.63
N LEU A 97 8.01 -33.29 -17.78
CA LEU A 97 9.09 -33.79 -18.62
C LEU A 97 9.70 -35.08 -18.05
N SER A 98 9.86 -35.20 -16.74
CA SER A 98 10.44 -36.38 -16.09
C SER A 98 9.66 -37.65 -16.41
N ALA A 99 8.33 -37.61 -16.42
CA ALA A 99 7.47 -38.71 -16.78
C ALA A 99 7.57 -39.09 -18.28
N ALA A 100 7.76 -38.09 -19.15
CA ALA A 100 7.90 -38.31 -20.58
C ALA A 100 9.26 -38.92 -20.97
N GLN A 101 10.34 -38.57 -20.27
CA GLN A 101 11.69 -39.14 -20.49
C GLN A 101 11.78 -40.61 -20.05
N GLN A 102 11.18 -40.99 -18.92
CA GLN A 102 11.15 -42.38 -18.46
C GLN A 102 10.53 -43.34 -19.49
N ASN A 103 9.59 -42.85 -20.29
CA ASN A 103 8.94 -43.65 -21.34
C ASN A 103 9.77 -43.78 -22.64
N ARG A 104 10.76 -42.90 -22.89
CA ARG A 104 11.57 -42.87 -24.13
C ARG A 104 12.97 -43.44 -23.98
N SER A 105 13.57 -43.48 -22.79
CA SER A 105 14.95 -43.94 -22.58
C SER A 105 15.20 -45.43 -22.83
N ALA A 106 14.18 -46.15 -23.22
CA ALA A 106 14.32 -47.56 -23.57
C ALA A 106 14.86 -47.86 -25.03
N GLU A 107 15.02 -46.83 -25.90
CA GLU A 107 15.15 -47.14 -27.34
C GLU A 107 16.37 -46.54 -28.10
N GLN A 108 17.29 -45.70 -27.51
CA GLN A 108 18.35 -45.11 -28.36
C GLN A 108 19.75 -45.06 -27.77
N ASN A 109 20.69 -45.78 -28.43
CA ASN A 109 22.14 -45.60 -28.36
C ASN A 109 22.58 -44.57 -29.42
N THR A 110 23.09 -43.39 -29.07
CA THR A 110 23.60 -42.37 -30.00
C THR A 110 25.06 -41.98 -29.76
N LEU A 111 25.78 -41.69 -30.87
CA LEU A 111 27.22 -41.41 -30.96
C LEU A 111 27.62 -39.93 -30.65
N PHE A 112 26.72 -39.10 -30.19
CA PHE A 112 26.99 -37.66 -29.90
C PHE A 112 27.25 -37.39 -28.41
N HIS A 113 27.81 -36.23 -28.10
CA HIS A 113 28.06 -35.80 -26.72
C HIS A 113 26.74 -35.78 -25.94
N PRO A 114 26.62 -36.53 -24.84
CA PRO A 114 25.32 -36.76 -24.19
C PRO A 114 24.49 -35.49 -23.94
N SER A 115 25.14 -34.41 -23.51
CA SER A 115 24.46 -33.14 -23.16
C SER A 115 23.92 -32.31 -24.34
N GLU A 116 24.44 -32.51 -25.57
CA GLU A 116 23.92 -31.81 -26.77
C GLU A 116 22.67 -32.49 -27.31
N VAL A 117 22.67 -33.82 -27.29
CA VAL A 117 21.53 -34.63 -27.68
C VAL A 117 20.39 -34.37 -26.71
N GLU A 118 20.69 -34.37 -25.41
CA GLU A 118 19.72 -34.20 -24.35
C GLU A 118 19.00 -32.83 -24.39
N LEU A 119 19.72 -31.73 -24.59
CA LEU A 119 19.09 -30.39 -24.68
C LEU A 119 18.20 -30.25 -25.92
N ASN A 120 18.64 -30.76 -27.08
CA ASN A 120 17.86 -30.69 -28.33
C ASN A 120 16.63 -31.59 -28.25
N GLU A 121 16.78 -32.81 -27.69
CA GLU A 121 15.68 -33.75 -27.50
C GLU A 121 14.62 -33.18 -26.54
N VAL A 122 15.04 -32.62 -25.39
CA VAL A 122 14.15 -31.95 -24.46
C VAL A 122 13.40 -30.82 -25.15
N THR A 123 14.10 -29.96 -25.88
CA THR A 123 13.44 -28.84 -26.57
C THR A 123 12.45 -29.34 -27.62
N GLN A 124 12.78 -30.40 -28.39
CA GLN A 124 11.88 -30.94 -29.38
C GLN A 124 10.61 -31.56 -28.76
N VAL A 125 10.77 -32.29 -27.66
CA VAL A 125 9.64 -32.86 -26.90
C VAL A 125 8.68 -31.76 -26.42
N LEU A 126 9.23 -30.64 -25.91
CA LEU A 126 8.41 -29.50 -25.50
C LEU A 126 7.65 -28.87 -26.67
N LEU A 127 8.31 -28.72 -27.83
CA LEU A 127 7.70 -28.14 -29.01
C LEU A 127 6.63 -29.05 -29.61
N ASP A 128 6.85 -30.35 -29.63
CA ASP A 128 5.87 -31.37 -30.10
C ASP A 128 4.60 -31.29 -29.23
N GLU A 129 4.75 -31.13 -27.90
CA GLU A 129 3.61 -31.03 -27.00
C GLU A 129 2.82 -29.74 -27.22
N VAL A 130 3.53 -28.62 -27.42
CA VAL A 130 2.90 -27.35 -27.79
C VAL A 130 2.13 -27.46 -29.10
N GLU A 131 2.67 -28.16 -30.09
CA GLU A 131 1.97 -28.39 -31.36
C GLU A 131 0.73 -29.26 -31.19
N ARG A 132 0.81 -30.31 -30.39
CA ARG A 132 -0.29 -31.23 -30.11
C ARG A 132 -1.49 -30.53 -29.47
N ILE A 133 -1.24 -29.63 -28.51
CA ILE A 133 -2.30 -28.94 -27.75
C ILE A 133 -2.77 -27.69 -28.48
N GLY A 134 -1.87 -26.91 -29.09
CA GLY A 134 -2.12 -25.62 -29.70
C GLY A 134 -2.58 -24.56 -28.66
N PRO A 135 -1.81 -24.32 -27.55
CA PRO A 135 -2.23 -23.47 -26.47
C PRO A 135 -2.03 -21.99 -26.83
N SER A 136 -2.93 -21.12 -26.35
CA SER A 136 -2.76 -19.67 -26.42
C SER A 136 -1.92 -19.10 -25.27
N ARG A 137 -1.92 -19.80 -24.11
CA ARG A 137 -1.07 -19.46 -22.96
C ARG A 137 -0.21 -20.64 -22.58
N VAL A 138 1.08 -20.38 -22.38
CA VAL A 138 2.07 -21.38 -21.99
C VAL A 138 2.87 -20.88 -20.81
N VAL A 139 3.12 -21.74 -19.84
CA VAL A 139 4.09 -21.54 -18.78
C VAL A 139 5.17 -22.59 -18.91
N LEU A 140 6.43 -22.20 -18.75
CA LEU A 140 7.58 -23.10 -18.67
C LEU A 140 8.31 -22.86 -17.35
N ASP A 141 8.31 -23.85 -16.47
CA ASP A 141 8.93 -23.86 -15.14
C ASP A 141 9.95 -25.01 -15.03
N SER A 142 11.27 -24.77 -14.99
CA SER A 142 11.92 -23.49 -15.04
C SER A 142 13.03 -23.42 -16.10
N LEU A 143 13.41 -22.21 -16.48
CA LEU A 143 14.58 -22.00 -17.35
C LEU A 143 15.90 -22.43 -16.70
N SER A 144 15.94 -22.51 -15.37
CA SER A 144 17.14 -22.96 -14.63
C SER A 144 17.58 -24.33 -15.06
N GLU A 145 16.66 -25.26 -15.30
CA GLU A 145 16.94 -26.62 -15.80
C GLU A 145 17.51 -26.59 -17.23
N LEU A 146 16.90 -25.82 -18.13
CA LEU A 146 17.42 -25.66 -19.48
C LEU A 146 18.81 -25.00 -19.49
N ARG A 147 19.09 -24.12 -18.52
CA ARG A 147 20.40 -23.47 -18.35
C ARG A 147 21.46 -24.47 -17.93
N LEU A 148 21.15 -25.38 -17.02
CA LEU A 148 22.05 -26.46 -16.59
C LEU A 148 22.41 -27.38 -17.76
N LEU A 149 21.41 -27.79 -18.55
CA LEU A 149 21.62 -28.64 -19.74
C LEU A 149 22.45 -27.93 -20.83
N ALA A 150 22.30 -26.62 -20.98
CA ALA A 150 23.01 -25.85 -22.03
C ALA A 150 24.52 -25.72 -21.79
N GLN A 151 24.99 -25.78 -20.54
CA GLN A 151 26.40 -25.70 -20.11
C GLN A 151 27.16 -24.41 -20.50
N ASN A 152 26.72 -23.67 -21.51
CA ASN A 152 27.32 -22.40 -21.91
C ASN A 152 26.29 -21.37 -22.43
N ALA A 153 26.67 -20.10 -22.41
CA ALA A 153 25.81 -18.97 -22.72
C ALA A 153 25.31 -18.95 -24.19
N LEU A 154 26.12 -19.38 -25.14
CA LEU A 154 25.75 -19.34 -26.55
C LEU A 154 24.71 -20.41 -26.90
N ARG A 155 24.87 -21.62 -26.34
CA ARG A 155 23.89 -22.71 -26.51
C ARG A 155 22.56 -22.33 -25.87
N PHE A 156 22.58 -21.85 -24.63
CA PHE A 156 21.38 -21.38 -23.93
C PHE A 156 20.66 -20.29 -24.73
N ARG A 157 21.39 -19.28 -25.21
CA ARG A 157 20.80 -18.21 -26.03
C ARG A 157 20.17 -18.76 -27.31
N ARG A 158 20.81 -19.70 -27.98
CA ARG A 158 20.29 -20.34 -29.21
C ARG A 158 18.96 -21.04 -28.94
N GLN A 159 18.86 -21.77 -27.83
CA GLN A 159 17.66 -22.45 -27.44
C GLN A 159 16.51 -21.49 -27.11
N ILE A 160 16.77 -20.45 -26.32
CA ILE A 160 15.73 -19.44 -26.03
C ILE A 160 15.27 -18.74 -27.30
N LEU A 161 16.16 -18.48 -28.25
CA LEU A 161 15.78 -17.90 -29.55
C LEU A 161 14.91 -18.87 -30.38
N ALA A 162 15.22 -20.16 -30.39
CA ALA A 162 14.42 -21.19 -31.06
C ALA A 162 13.02 -21.28 -30.44
N LEU A 163 12.93 -21.37 -29.12
CA LEU A 163 11.65 -21.32 -28.39
C LEU A 163 10.85 -20.06 -28.73
N LYS A 164 11.50 -18.90 -28.70
CA LYS A 164 10.84 -17.63 -29.05
C LYS A 164 10.27 -17.62 -30.46
N GLN A 165 11.02 -18.08 -31.45
CA GLN A 165 10.57 -18.12 -32.84
C GLN A 165 9.38 -19.06 -33.01
N HIS A 166 9.43 -20.22 -32.37
CA HIS A 166 8.35 -21.20 -32.42
C HIS A 166 7.05 -20.65 -31.81
N PHE A 167 7.11 -20.14 -30.58
CA PHE A 167 5.93 -19.63 -29.87
C PHE A 167 5.29 -18.42 -30.56
N VAL A 168 6.11 -17.49 -31.08
CA VAL A 168 5.58 -16.33 -31.85
C VAL A 168 4.90 -16.82 -33.13
N GLY A 169 5.46 -17.83 -33.81
CA GLY A 169 4.86 -18.44 -35.01
C GLY A 169 3.51 -19.14 -34.71
N LYS A 170 3.32 -19.67 -33.50
CA LYS A 170 2.09 -20.37 -33.07
C LYS A 170 1.08 -19.43 -32.38
N ARG A 171 1.35 -18.12 -32.28
CA ARG A 171 0.50 -17.13 -31.59
C ARG A 171 0.24 -17.50 -30.11
N SER A 172 1.26 -18.00 -29.43
CA SER A 172 1.19 -18.33 -28.01
C SER A 172 1.86 -17.25 -27.17
N THR A 173 1.22 -16.88 -26.06
CA THR A 173 1.80 -16.01 -25.03
C THR A 173 2.45 -16.87 -23.97
N VAL A 174 3.74 -16.68 -23.74
CA VAL A 174 4.56 -17.57 -22.93
C VAL A 174 5.13 -16.85 -21.73
N MET A 175 5.01 -17.44 -20.56
CA MET A 175 5.74 -17.08 -19.34
C MET A 175 6.84 -18.10 -19.09
N LEU A 176 8.08 -17.63 -19.04
CA LEU A 176 9.25 -18.40 -18.64
C LEU A 176 9.58 -18.07 -17.21
N LEU A 177 9.57 -19.03 -16.32
CA LEU A 177 9.96 -18.86 -14.92
C LEU A 177 11.45 -19.15 -14.77
N ASP A 178 12.15 -18.31 -14.02
CA ASP A 178 13.60 -18.42 -13.83
C ASP A 178 14.00 -18.03 -12.41
N ASP A 179 14.86 -18.83 -11.79
CA ASP A 179 15.41 -18.53 -10.48
C ASP A 179 16.59 -17.57 -10.61
N ARG A 180 16.62 -16.56 -9.73
CA ARG A 180 17.79 -15.68 -9.57
C ARG A 180 18.88 -16.46 -8.85
N ASN A 181 19.81 -16.99 -9.58
CA ASN A 181 21.03 -17.53 -9.01
C ASN A 181 22.02 -16.38 -8.88
N GLY A 182 22.43 -16.01 -7.67
CA GLY A 182 23.35 -14.90 -7.37
C GLY A 182 24.75 -15.01 -7.97
N GLY A 183 24.92 -15.75 -9.06
CA GLY A 183 26.14 -15.84 -9.83
C GLY A 183 26.23 -14.75 -10.88
N ALA A 184 27.30 -13.97 -10.86
CA ALA A 184 27.68 -12.97 -11.86
C ALA A 184 27.97 -13.61 -13.23
N GLY A 185 27.00 -14.32 -13.82
CA GLY A 185 27.17 -15.01 -15.08
C GLY A 185 26.34 -14.40 -16.20
N GLY A 186 26.96 -14.12 -17.35
CA GLY A 186 26.32 -13.57 -18.55
C GLY A 186 25.14 -14.39 -19.12
N LEU A 187 24.76 -15.51 -18.49
CA LEU A 187 23.64 -16.36 -18.85
C LEU A 187 22.28 -15.70 -18.57
N GLU A 188 22.11 -15.02 -17.43
CA GLU A 188 20.86 -14.30 -17.10
C GLU A 188 20.61 -13.14 -18.09
N ALA A 189 21.65 -12.40 -18.44
CA ALA A 189 21.59 -11.31 -19.40
C ALA A 189 21.08 -11.77 -20.78
N GLN A 190 21.28 -13.03 -21.16
CA GLN A 190 20.83 -13.57 -22.44
C GLN A 190 19.29 -13.72 -22.47
N ALA A 191 18.68 -14.27 -21.41
CA ALA A 191 17.22 -14.37 -21.31
C ALA A 191 16.55 -13.01 -21.30
N HIS A 192 17.10 -12.03 -20.53
CA HIS A 192 16.65 -10.64 -20.52
C HIS A 192 16.64 -10.00 -21.90
N THR A 193 17.72 -10.24 -22.68
CA THR A 193 17.85 -9.65 -24.01
C THR A 193 16.81 -10.18 -24.98
N VAL A 194 16.52 -11.46 -24.93
CA VAL A 194 15.60 -12.15 -25.85
C VAL A 194 14.12 -11.92 -25.52
N ALA A 195 13.76 -11.90 -24.24
CA ALA A 195 12.39 -11.71 -23.79
C ALA A 195 11.78 -10.38 -24.27
N HIS A 196 10.48 -10.36 -24.52
CA HIS A 196 9.72 -9.14 -24.85
C HIS A 196 9.36 -8.33 -23.61
N GLY A 197 9.14 -8.98 -22.49
CA GLY A 197 8.96 -8.38 -21.18
C GLY A 197 9.72 -9.14 -20.11
N VAL A 198 10.13 -8.44 -19.04
CA VAL A 198 10.80 -9.00 -17.87
C VAL A 198 10.14 -8.45 -16.63
N MET A 199 9.73 -9.33 -15.75
CA MET A 199 9.16 -9.05 -14.44
C MET A 199 10.04 -9.69 -13.38
N GLU A 200 10.40 -8.93 -12.38
CA GLU A 200 11.16 -9.41 -11.23
C GLU A 200 10.29 -9.42 -9.98
N LEU A 201 10.34 -10.53 -9.25
CA LEU A 201 9.72 -10.72 -7.95
C LEU A 201 10.82 -10.77 -6.90
N GLU A 202 10.63 -10.05 -5.81
CA GLU A 202 11.57 -10.00 -4.70
C GLU A 202 10.85 -10.30 -3.39
N GLN A 203 11.53 -10.98 -2.48
CA GLN A 203 11.08 -11.25 -1.12
C GLN A 203 12.11 -10.68 -0.16
N LEU A 204 11.65 -9.88 0.79
CA LEU A 204 12.44 -9.28 1.84
C LEU A 204 11.98 -9.89 3.17
N ALA A 205 12.90 -10.48 3.91
CA ALA A 205 12.64 -11.00 5.24
C ALA A 205 13.08 -9.93 6.26
N PRO A 206 12.17 -9.18 6.89
CA PRO A 206 12.51 -8.28 7.99
C PRO A 206 12.90 -9.10 9.22
N GLU A 207 13.61 -8.48 10.17
CA GLU A 207 13.97 -9.14 11.44
C GLU A 207 12.73 -9.51 12.28
N TYR A 208 11.62 -8.79 12.10
CA TYR A 208 10.35 -9.02 12.77
C TYR A 208 9.17 -8.73 11.84
N GLY A 209 8.13 -9.56 11.89
CA GLY A 209 6.90 -9.43 11.10
C GLY A 209 6.87 -10.32 9.86
N ALA A 210 5.83 -10.14 9.06
CA ALA A 210 5.61 -10.92 7.85
C ALA A 210 6.61 -10.56 6.75
N GLU A 211 6.91 -11.54 5.90
CA GLU A 211 7.73 -11.34 4.72
C GLU A 211 7.11 -10.29 3.78
N ARG A 212 7.96 -9.42 3.27
CA ARG A 212 7.55 -8.39 2.34
C ARG A 212 7.90 -8.80 0.93
N ARG A 213 6.91 -8.79 0.07
CA ARG A 213 7.07 -9.13 -1.34
C ARG A 213 6.80 -7.93 -2.21
N ARG A 214 7.65 -7.72 -3.21
CA ARG A 214 7.48 -6.66 -4.20
C ARG A 214 7.85 -7.16 -5.59
N LEU A 215 7.21 -6.59 -6.59
CA LEU A 215 7.51 -6.85 -7.99
C LEU A 215 7.81 -5.56 -8.72
N ARG A 216 8.57 -5.67 -9.81
CA ARG A 216 8.77 -4.58 -10.77
C ARG A 216 8.76 -5.10 -12.20
N ILE A 217 8.31 -4.27 -13.10
CA ILE A 217 8.46 -4.50 -14.53
C ILE A 217 9.78 -3.86 -14.95
N VAL A 218 10.74 -4.68 -15.35
CA VAL A 218 12.06 -4.20 -15.80
C VAL A 218 12.00 -3.73 -17.24
N LYS A 219 11.20 -4.45 -18.04
CA LYS A 219 11.09 -4.21 -19.48
C LYS A 219 9.75 -4.69 -19.99
N LEU A 220 9.14 -3.92 -20.89
CA LEU A 220 7.97 -4.33 -21.67
C LEU A 220 8.03 -3.64 -23.04
N ARG A 221 8.37 -4.39 -24.11
CA ARG A 221 8.61 -3.82 -25.43
C ARG A 221 7.33 -3.35 -26.10
N GLY A 222 7.37 -2.16 -26.67
CA GLY A 222 6.32 -1.60 -27.53
C GLY A 222 5.08 -1.10 -26.81
N VAL A 223 5.08 -1.04 -25.47
CA VAL A 223 3.97 -0.52 -24.67
C VAL A 223 4.47 0.12 -23.38
N GLY A 224 3.70 1.11 -22.90
CA GLY A 224 3.96 1.72 -21.60
C GLY A 224 3.52 0.81 -20.45
N PHE A 225 4.15 0.99 -19.29
CA PHE A 225 3.81 0.33 -18.04
C PHE A 225 4.15 1.25 -16.86
N ARG A 226 3.56 0.98 -15.69
CA ARG A 226 3.87 1.72 -14.47
C ARG A 226 5.18 1.20 -13.87
N GLY A 227 6.22 2.04 -13.89
CA GLY A 227 7.54 1.72 -13.36
C GLY A 227 7.63 1.79 -11.83
N GLY A 228 8.76 1.30 -11.30
CA GLY A 228 9.04 1.23 -9.87
C GLY A 228 8.68 -0.12 -9.25
N HIS A 229 8.85 -0.23 -7.93
CA HIS A 229 8.44 -1.41 -7.18
C HIS A 229 6.98 -1.28 -6.76
N HIS A 230 6.28 -2.39 -6.77
CA HIS A 230 4.89 -2.54 -6.36
C HIS A 230 4.83 -3.66 -5.33
N ASP A 231 4.22 -3.40 -4.19
CA ASP A 231 4.05 -4.43 -3.17
C ASP A 231 3.04 -5.47 -3.64
N PHE A 232 3.19 -6.72 -3.20
CA PHE A 232 2.18 -7.74 -3.39
C PHE A 232 2.14 -8.71 -2.20
N GLN A 233 1.03 -9.38 -2.06
CA GLN A 233 0.83 -10.45 -1.08
C GLN A 233 0.38 -11.70 -1.79
N ILE A 234 0.71 -12.86 -1.20
CA ILE A 234 0.18 -14.17 -1.59
C ILE A 234 -0.88 -14.52 -0.55
N LEU A 235 -2.13 -14.54 -0.97
CA LEU A 235 -3.29 -14.76 -0.12
C LEU A 235 -4.01 -16.05 -0.54
N GLN A 236 -5.04 -16.43 0.21
CA GLN A 236 -6.00 -17.39 -0.31
C GLN A 236 -6.65 -16.79 -1.57
N GLY A 237 -6.60 -17.51 -2.69
CA GLY A 237 -7.00 -16.99 -4.00
C GLY A 237 -5.86 -16.46 -4.86
N GLY A 238 -4.60 -16.44 -4.36
CA GLY A 238 -3.38 -16.17 -5.12
C GLY A 238 -2.71 -14.84 -4.84
N LEU A 239 -2.00 -14.32 -5.83
CA LEU A 239 -1.32 -13.01 -5.74
C LEU A 239 -2.33 -11.87 -5.84
N ARG A 240 -2.16 -10.91 -4.95
CA ARG A 240 -2.77 -9.59 -5.03
C ARG A 240 -1.67 -8.54 -5.07
N VAL A 241 -1.64 -7.75 -6.13
CA VAL A 241 -0.62 -6.73 -6.35
C VAL A 241 -1.19 -5.37 -6.00
N PHE A 242 -0.40 -4.56 -5.31
CA PHE A 242 -0.75 -3.18 -4.93
C PHE A 242 0.06 -2.21 -5.80
N PRO A 243 -0.54 -1.66 -6.86
CA PRO A 243 0.15 -0.73 -7.74
C PRO A 243 0.63 0.49 -6.95
N ARG A 244 1.90 0.88 -7.16
CA ARG A 244 2.44 2.10 -6.58
C ARG A 244 1.54 3.29 -6.93
N LEU A 245 1.18 4.05 -5.91
CA LEU A 245 0.36 5.23 -6.07
C LEU A 245 1.11 6.30 -6.89
N VAL A 246 0.42 6.90 -7.86
CA VAL A 246 0.87 8.06 -8.64
C VAL A 246 -0.20 9.12 -8.54
N ALA A 247 -0.01 10.08 -7.65
CA ALA A 247 -1.02 11.08 -7.32
C ALA A 247 -1.54 11.86 -8.55
N GLN A 248 -0.67 12.15 -9.50
CA GLN A 248 -1.01 12.92 -10.71
C GLN A 248 -2.09 12.26 -11.59
N GLU A 249 -2.26 10.95 -11.51
CA GLU A 249 -3.28 10.19 -12.27
C GLU A 249 -4.70 10.36 -11.71
N HIS A 250 -4.84 10.93 -10.50
CA HIS A 250 -6.10 10.96 -9.75
C HIS A 250 -6.69 12.35 -9.54
N ARG A 251 -6.39 13.31 -10.40
CA ARG A 251 -6.89 14.68 -10.30
C ARG A 251 -8.40 14.75 -10.55
N ASN A 252 -9.13 15.19 -9.51
CA ASN A 252 -10.55 15.52 -9.61
C ASN A 252 -10.78 16.95 -9.12
N GLY A 253 -11.68 17.66 -9.79
CA GLY A 253 -12.13 18.96 -9.31
C GLY A 253 -12.99 18.80 -8.04
N PHE A 254 -12.76 19.62 -7.01
CA PHE A 254 -13.59 19.68 -5.82
C PHE A 254 -13.73 21.12 -5.32
N VAL A 255 -14.79 21.38 -4.55
CA VAL A 255 -15.03 22.69 -3.94
C VAL A 255 -14.16 22.85 -2.70
N ARG A 256 -13.35 23.90 -2.67
CA ARG A 256 -12.50 24.24 -1.51
C ARG A 256 -13.33 25.01 -0.48
N ASN A 257 -13.90 24.29 0.47
CA ASN A 257 -14.57 24.84 1.64
C ASN A 257 -13.76 24.51 2.91
N LEU A 258 -14.07 25.19 4.01
CA LEU A 258 -13.50 24.88 5.32
C LEU A 258 -14.30 23.79 6.00
N VAL A 259 -13.58 22.87 6.65
CA VAL A 259 -14.13 21.77 7.45
C VAL A 259 -14.05 22.19 8.91
N SER A 260 -15.22 22.29 9.55
CA SER A 260 -15.35 22.59 10.98
C SER A 260 -15.01 21.36 11.83
N SER A 261 -14.40 21.59 12.97
CA SER A 261 -14.14 20.59 14.02
C SER A 261 -15.39 20.25 14.85
N GLY A 262 -16.44 21.07 14.78
CA GLY A 262 -17.58 21.03 15.71
C GLY A 262 -17.29 21.71 17.06
N VAL A 263 -16.09 22.29 17.24
CA VAL A 263 -15.70 23.07 18.44
C VAL A 263 -15.43 24.51 17.99
N PRO A 264 -16.35 25.46 18.26
CA PRO A 264 -16.27 26.82 17.72
C PRO A 264 -14.97 27.57 18.03
N GLU A 265 -14.45 27.40 19.25
CA GLU A 265 -13.21 28.06 19.67
C GLU A 265 -11.97 27.50 18.98
N LEU A 266 -11.99 26.19 18.64
CA LEU A 266 -10.94 25.56 17.84
C LEU A 266 -11.01 26.03 16.38
N ASP A 267 -12.23 26.12 15.84
CA ASP A 267 -12.41 26.63 14.49
C ASP A 267 -11.98 28.10 14.38
N THR A 268 -12.27 28.91 15.41
CA THR A 268 -11.78 30.32 15.51
C THR A 268 -10.25 30.37 15.50
N LEU A 269 -9.59 29.54 16.33
CA LEU A 269 -8.13 29.43 16.36
C LEU A 269 -7.55 29.05 14.98
N LEU A 270 -8.27 28.25 14.22
CA LEU A 270 -7.91 27.82 12.87
C LEU A 270 -8.40 28.79 11.77
N GLY A 271 -8.97 29.96 12.12
CA GLY A 271 -9.49 30.91 11.13
C GLY A 271 -10.70 30.38 10.35
N GLY A 272 -11.58 29.65 11.02
CA GLY A 272 -12.83 29.09 10.48
C GLY A 272 -12.79 27.61 10.16
N GLY A 273 -11.69 26.90 10.41
CA GLY A 273 -11.53 25.47 10.16
C GLY A 273 -10.37 25.11 9.23
N ILE A 274 -10.34 23.88 8.75
CA ILE A 274 -9.30 23.34 7.88
C ILE A 274 -9.83 23.22 6.43
N ALA A 275 -9.05 23.65 5.44
CA ALA A 275 -9.46 23.59 4.04
C ALA A 275 -9.53 22.13 3.54
N ARG A 276 -10.57 21.81 2.73
CA ARG A 276 -10.64 20.51 2.04
C ARG A 276 -9.47 20.31 1.11
N GLY A 277 -9.04 19.06 0.99
CA GLY A 277 -7.89 18.68 0.18
C GLY A 277 -6.57 19.11 0.80
N THR A 278 -6.54 19.37 2.13
CA THR A 278 -5.31 19.65 2.87
C THR A 278 -5.10 18.65 4.00
N SER A 279 -3.85 18.57 4.45
CA SER A 279 -3.44 17.71 5.55
C SER A 279 -3.20 18.50 6.82
N MET A 280 -3.64 17.94 7.96
CA MET A 280 -3.40 18.47 9.30
C MET A 280 -2.62 17.46 10.13
N LEU A 281 -1.50 17.87 10.69
CA LEU A 281 -0.70 17.09 11.63
C LEU A 281 -1.02 17.54 13.06
N ILE A 282 -1.45 16.61 13.90
CA ILE A 282 -1.66 16.82 15.33
C ILE A 282 -0.48 16.19 16.08
N MET A 283 0.35 17.03 16.71
CA MET A 283 1.56 16.62 17.42
C MET A 283 1.44 16.87 18.91
N GLY A 284 2.10 16.03 19.70
CA GLY A 284 2.18 16.24 21.15
C GLY A 284 2.56 14.96 21.91
N PRO A 285 2.78 15.04 23.22
CA PRO A 285 3.15 13.90 24.05
C PRO A 285 2.03 12.85 24.12
N ALA A 286 2.37 11.65 24.58
CA ALA A 286 1.38 10.61 24.85
C ALA A 286 0.33 11.11 25.86
N GLY A 287 -0.93 10.73 25.68
CA GLY A 287 -2.03 11.12 26.56
C GLY A 287 -2.58 12.54 26.35
N SER A 288 -1.98 13.38 25.49
CA SER A 288 -2.42 14.78 25.29
C SER A 288 -3.71 14.96 24.49
N GLY A 289 -4.45 13.88 24.17
CA GLY A 289 -5.75 13.99 23.50
C GLY A 289 -5.70 14.17 21.99
N LYS A 290 -4.58 13.88 21.34
CA LYS A 290 -4.43 13.95 19.86
C LYS A 290 -5.49 13.14 19.14
N SER A 291 -5.59 11.86 19.48
CA SER A 291 -6.56 10.94 18.89
C SER A 291 -8.01 11.33 19.20
N THR A 292 -8.27 11.88 20.40
CA THR A 292 -9.57 12.43 20.78
C THR A 292 -9.95 13.61 19.90
N LEU A 293 -8.97 14.50 19.63
CA LEU A 293 -9.18 15.63 18.73
C LEU A 293 -9.43 15.18 17.27
N ALA A 294 -8.74 14.15 16.81
CA ALA A 294 -9.00 13.54 15.49
C ALA A 294 -10.40 12.93 15.42
N MET A 295 -10.83 12.19 16.46
CA MET A 295 -12.19 11.63 16.54
C MET A 295 -13.27 12.73 16.56
N GLN A 296 -13.02 13.88 17.16
CA GLN A 296 -13.93 15.02 17.17
C GLN A 296 -14.21 15.53 15.74
N TYR A 297 -13.19 15.63 14.89
CA TYR A 297 -13.36 16.00 13.48
C TYR A 297 -14.17 14.95 12.71
N VAL A 298 -13.93 13.67 12.99
CA VAL A 298 -14.68 12.57 12.38
C VAL A 298 -16.15 12.64 12.79
N CYS A 299 -16.44 12.79 14.08
CA CYS A 299 -17.81 12.92 14.59
C CYS A 299 -18.55 14.09 13.92
N ALA A 300 -17.94 15.27 13.91
CA ALA A 300 -18.51 16.45 13.27
C ALA A 300 -18.73 16.29 11.76
N ALA A 301 -17.91 15.48 11.07
CA ALA A 301 -18.12 15.16 9.66
C ALA A 301 -19.33 14.22 9.46
N LEU A 302 -19.46 13.19 10.30
CA LEU A 302 -20.57 12.25 10.27
C LEU A 302 -21.91 12.96 10.55
N GLU A 303 -21.93 13.88 11.52
CA GLU A 303 -23.10 14.73 11.82
C GLU A 303 -23.51 15.63 10.63
N ARG A 304 -22.54 16.02 9.79
CA ARG A 304 -22.82 16.73 8.52
C ARG A 304 -23.23 15.82 7.37
N GLY A 305 -23.31 14.50 7.61
CA GLY A 305 -23.64 13.51 6.56
C GLY A 305 -22.47 13.16 5.64
N GLU A 306 -21.23 13.40 6.09
CA GLU A 306 -20.02 13.07 5.34
C GLU A 306 -19.44 11.73 5.79
N ASN A 307 -18.93 10.95 4.85
CA ASN A 307 -18.25 9.69 5.16
C ASN A 307 -16.82 9.96 5.65
N ALA A 308 -16.34 9.12 6.57
CA ALA A 308 -15.01 9.20 7.14
C ALA A 308 -14.34 7.83 7.21
N ALA A 309 -13.01 7.83 7.27
CA ALA A 309 -12.22 6.63 7.51
C ALA A 309 -11.14 6.88 8.57
N MET A 310 -10.94 5.91 9.45
CA MET A 310 -9.90 5.91 10.47
C MET A 310 -9.04 4.66 10.35
N PHE A 311 -7.74 4.84 10.32
CA PHE A 311 -6.74 3.79 10.31
C PHE A 311 -5.95 3.85 11.61
N LEU A 312 -6.09 2.80 12.45
CA LEU A 312 -5.54 2.73 13.80
C LEU A 312 -4.35 1.80 13.81
N PHE A 313 -3.18 2.28 14.22
CA PHE A 313 -1.94 1.50 14.29
C PHE A 313 -1.60 1.06 15.71
N ASP A 314 -1.91 1.90 16.71
CA ASP A 314 -1.41 1.72 18.08
C ASP A 314 -2.49 1.24 19.05
N GLU A 315 -3.75 1.26 18.67
CA GLU A 315 -4.86 0.85 19.56
C GLU A 315 -5.92 0.02 18.86
N GLY A 316 -6.62 -0.80 19.62
CA GLY A 316 -7.77 -1.57 19.15
C GLY A 316 -9.05 -0.73 19.04
N LEU A 317 -9.98 -1.21 18.20
CA LEU A 317 -11.27 -0.57 17.97
C LEU A 317 -12.06 -0.36 19.28
N ASP A 318 -12.12 -1.37 20.16
CA ASP A 318 -12.89 -1.28 21.41
C ASP A 318 -12.32 -0.24 22.38
N THR A 319 -10.98 -0.12 22.45
CA THR A 319 -10.30 0.90 23.26
C THR A 319 -10.61 2.30 22.72
N MET A 320 -10.52 2.49 21.41
CA MET A 320 -10.85 3.75 20.74
C MET A 320 -12.30 4.14 21.03
N LEU A 321 -13.25 3.21 20.92
CA LEU A 321 -14.67 3.44 21.18
C LEU A 321 -14.95 3.76 22.65
N ALA A 322 -14.36 3.01 23.59
CA ALA A 322 -14.52 3.30 25.02
C ALA A 322 -14.01 4.71 25.38
N ARG A 323 -12.90 5.13 24.77
CA ARG A 323 -12.38 6.49 24.95
C ARG A 323 -13.31 7.55 24.35
N ALA A 324 -13.87 7.29 23.15
CA ALA A 324 -14.82 8.20 22.51
C ALA A 324 -16.09 8.38 23.38
N ASP A 325 -16.66 7.29 23.87
CA ASP A 325 -17.85 7.28 24.75
C ASP A 325 -17.58 8.08 26.05
N GLY A 326 -16.38 7.94 26.63
CA GLY A 326 -15.98 8.65 27.85
C GLY A 326 -15.99 10.18 27.72
N VAL A 327 -15.89 10.71 26.50
CA VAL A 327 -15.87 12.17 26.21
C VAL A 327 -17.03 12.63 25.34
N LYS A 328 -18.10 11.84 25.24
CA LYS A 328 -19.30 12.16 24.42
C LYS A 328 -19.02 12.33 22.92
N ILE A 329 -18.10 11.59 22.36
CA ILE A 329 -17.92 11.51 20.91
C ILE A 329 -18.62 10.22 20.46
N GLU A 330 -19.81 10.36 19.88
CA GLU A 330 -20.65 9.20 19.50
C GLU A 330 -20.22 8.64 18.13
N LEU A 331 -19.36 7.61 18.12
CA LEU A 331 -18.92 6.95 16.89
C LEU A 331 -19.59 5.60 16.62
N ARG A 332 -20.06 4.90 17.65
CA ARG A 332 -20.65 3.55 17.51
C ARG A 332 -21.78 3.45 16.49
N PRO A 333 -22.76 4.38 16.44
CA PRO A 333 -23.87 4.29 15.50
C PRO A 333 -23.45 4.35 14.03
N TRP A 334 -22.24 4.86 13.75
CA TRP A 334 -21.74 5.12 12.40
C TRP A 334 -20.86 4.01 11.83
N ILE A 335 -20.48 3.00 12.65
CA ILE A 335 -19.58 1.90 12.27
C ILE A 335 -20.37 0.73 11.64
N GLY A 336 -19.69 -0.11 10.89
CA GLY A 336 -20.23 -1.29 10.22
C GLY A 336 -20.70 -0.95 8.80
N LYS A 337 -22.01 -0.96 8.54
CA LYS A 337 -22.56 -0.56 7.23
C LYS A 337 -22.78 0.96 7.10
N GLY A 338 -22.34 1.72 8.10
CA GLY A 338 -22.51 3.17 8.15
C GLY A 338 -21.42 3.95 7.42
N PRO A 339 -21.46 5.27 7.53
CA PRO A 339 -20.52 6.17 6.84
C PRO A 339 -19.10 6.22 7.45
N LEU A 340 -18.85 5.51 8.56
CA LEU A 340 -17.53 5.43 9.21
C LEU A 340 -16.88 4.08 8.97
N VAL A 341 -15.77 4.09 8.27
CA VAL A 341 -14.87 2.94 8.12
C VAL A 341 -13.76 3.05 9.17
N VAL A 342 -13.61 2.04 10.02
CA VAL A 342 -12.49 1.94 10.96
C VAL A 342 -11.74 0.66 10.66
N ARG A 343 -10.43 0.77 10.46
CA ARG A 343 -9.53 -0.38 10.25
C ARG A 343 -8.36 -0.31 11.22
N GLN A 344 -8.18 -1.38 11.96
CA GLN A 344 -6.95 -1.60 12.72
C GLN A 344 -5.89 -2.14 11.79
N ILE A 345 -4.68 -1.56 11.83
CA ILE A 345 -3.55 -1.89 10.97
C ILE A 345 -2.43 -2.43 11.84
N ASP A 346 -1.99 -3.64 11.53
CA ASP A 346 -0.75 -4.18 12.08
C ASP A 346 0.39 -3.85 11.12
N PRO A 347 1.33 -2.96 11.51
CA PRO A 347 2.43 -2.57 10.63
C PRO A 347 3.45 -3.70 10.41
N ALA A 348 3.48 -4.73 11.26
CA ALA A 348 4.34 -5.89 11.07
C ALA A 348 3.82 -6.83 9.97
N GLU A 349 2.49 -6.91 9.79
CA GLU A 349 1.85 -7.84 8.87
C GLU A 349 1.45 -7.21 7.53
N MET A 350 1.20 -5.90 7.51
CA MET A 350 0.67 -5.21 6.32
C MET A 350 1.75 -4.42 5.57
N PRO A 351 2.03 -4.72 4.30
CA PRO A 351 2.94 -3.92 3.49
C PRO A 351 2.35 -2.53 3.19
N PRO A 352 3.20 -1.52 3.00
CA PRO A 352 2.76 -0.14 2.74
C PRO A 352 1.82 0.01 1.55
N GLY A 353 2.05 -0.73 0.47
CA GLY A 353 1.16 -0.72 -0.70
C GLY A 353 -0.24 -1.23 -0.40
N ALA A 354 -0.38 -2.24 0.47
CA ALA A 354 -1.68 -2.73 0.92
C ALA A 354 -2.40 -1.67 1.77
N PHE A 355 -1.69 -0.99 2.67
CA PHE A 355 -2.26 0.12 3.43
C PHE A 355 -2.81 1.22 2.51
N VAL A 356 -2.02 1.66 1.52
CA VAL A 356 -2.48 2.66 0.53
C VAL A 356 -3.70 2.17 -0.24
N SER A 357 -3.76 0.88 -0.59
CA SER A 357 -4.93 0.29 -1.25
C SER A 357 -6.18 0.40 -0.38
N HIS A 358 -6.07 0.17 0.93
CA HIS A 358 -7.19 0.35 1.87
C HIS A 358 -7.62 1.80 2.01
N VAL A 359 -6.68 2.75 2.00
CA VAL A 359 -7.01 4.18 2.00
C VAL A 359 -7.74 4.56 0.70
N ARG A 360 -7.27 4.06 -0.44
CA ARG A 360 -7.94 4.29 -1.73
C ARG A 360 -9.35 3.72 -1.75
N GLU A 361 -9.53 2.50 -1.27
CA GLU A 361 -10.85 1.85 -1.16
C GLU A 361 -11.81 2.71 -0.33
N ALA A 362 -11.36 3.22 0.84
CA ALA A 362 -12.17 4.10 1.68
C ALA A 362 -12.58 5.40 0.96
N VAL A 363 -11.69 5.98 0.14
CA VAL A 363 -11.97 7.22 -0.60
C VAL A 363 -12.79 6.96 -1.87
N GLU A 364 -12.45 5.93 -2.65
CA GLU A 364 -13.03 5.70 -3.99
C GLU A 364 -14.34 4.92 -3.92
N GLN A 365 -14.46 3.94 -3.02
CA GLN A 365 -15.65 3.10 -2.89
C GLN A 365 -16.60 3.58 -1.79
N HIS A 366 -16.06 3.97 -0.61
CA HIS A 366 -16.88 4.44 0.51
C HIS A 366 -17.06 5.96 0.52
N GLY A 367 -16.39 6.71 -0.36
CA GLY A 367 -16.57 8.15 -0.52
C GLY A 367 -16.07 8.98 0.67
N ALA A 368 -15.11 8.48 1.45
CA ALA A 368 -14.58 9.18 2.62
C ALA A 368 -14.07 10.58 2.26
N LYS A 369 -14.52 11.58 3.04
CA LYS A 369 -14.15 13.00 2.92
C LYS A 369 -13.14 13.42 3.98
N ILE A 370 -13.04 12.64 5.06
CA ILE A 370 -12.01 12.76 6.09
C ILE A 370 -11.32 11.41 6.24
N VAL A 371 -10.00 11.43 6.28
CA VAL A 371 -9.15 10.26 6.55
C VAL A 371 -8.26 10.58 7.75
N VAL A 372 -8.27 9.71 8.76
CA VAL A 372 -7.42 9.78 9.94
C VAL A 372 -6.40 8.64 9.91
N ILE A 373 -5.13 8.96 10.12
CA ILE A 373 -4.03 8.01 10.32
C ILE A 373 -3.52 8.18 11.76
N ASP A 374 -3.84 7.24 12.64
CA ASP A 374 -3.53 7.27 14.09
C ASP A 374 -2.80 5.98 14.51
N SER A 375 -1.48 5.97 14.70
CA SER A 375 -0.57 7.09 14.58
C SER A 375 0.40 6.93 13.41
N LEU A 376 0.98 8.05 13.05
CA LEU A 376 2.05 8.08 12.07
C LEU A 376 3.31 7.37 12.59
N ASN A 377 3.53 7.32 13.91
CA ASN A 377 4.60 6.53 14.52
C ASN A 377 4.44 5.03 14.21
N GLY A 378 3.22 4.49 14.35
CA GLY A 378 2.93 3.11 13.96
C GLY A 378 3.14 2.85 12.47
N TYR A 379 2.72 3.80 11.61
CA TYR A 379 2.98 3.71 10.17
C TYR A 379 4.48 3.70 9.83
N MET A 380 5.31 4.49 10.55
CA MET A 380 6.76 4.51 10.37
C MET A 380 7.40 3.15 10.64
N ASN A 381 6.89 2.39 11.61
CA ASN A 381 7.37 1.05 11.91
C ASN A 381 7.13 0.05 10.76
N ALA A 382 6.19 0.36 9.85
CA ALA A 382 5.95 -0.43 8.64
C ALA A 382 6.99 -0.22 7.54
N MET A 383 7.81 0.82 7.63
CA MET A 383 8.80 1.18 6.60
C MET A 383 10.21 0.86 7.06
N PRO A 384 10.99 0.09 6.30
CA PRO A 384 12.35 -0.27 6.68
C PRO A 384 13.34 0.91 6.61
N GLU A 385 13.01 1.96 5.84
CA GLU A 385 13.88 3.12 5.63
C GLU A 385 13.07 4.43 5.67
N GLU A 386 13.52 5.38 6.46
CA GLU A 386 12.92 6.72 6.63
C GLU A 386 12.71 7.48 5.31
N ARG A 387 13.66 7.35 4.39
CA ARG A 387 13.58 8.00 3.07
C ARG A 387 12.37 7.55 2.25
N PHE A 388 12.06 6.26 2.28
CA PHE A 388 10.89 5.73 1.57
C PHE A 388 9.59 6.12 2.24
N LEU A 389 9.57 6.19 3.58
CA LEU A 389 8.43 6.68 4.35
C LEU A 389 8.01 8.08 3.88
N THR A 390 8.96 9.00 3.80
CA THR A 390 8.71 10.39 3.41
C THR A 390 8.11 10.49 2.01
N LEU A 391 8.71 9.78 1.02
CA LEU A 391 8.21 9.77 -0.35
C LEU A 391 6.82 9.14 -0.45
N HIS A 392 6.61 8.04 0.24
CA HIS A 392 5.33 7.32 0.22
C HIS A 392 4.21 8.16 0.85
N MET A 393 4.49 8.81 1.98
CA MET A 393 3.55 9.74 2.63
C MET A 393 3.26 10.95 1.75
N HIS A 394 4.28 11.51 1.08
CA HIS A 394 4.08 12.62 0.14
C HIS A 394 3.11 12.25 -1.00
N GLU A 395 3.28 11.08 -1.62
CA GLU A 395 2.38 10.60 -2.68
C GLU A 395 0.96 10.36 -2.15
N LEU A 396 0.83 9.76 -0.95
CA LEU A 396 -0.47 9.51 -0.34
C LEU A 396 -1.20 10.83 -0.01
N LEU A 397 -0.53 11.79 0.62
CA LEU A 397 -1.12 13.10 0.94
C LEU A 397 -1.46 13.90 -0.31
N SER A 398 -0.61 13.82 -1.34
CA SER A 398 -0.88 14.46 -2.64
C SER A 398 -2.11 13.86 -3.31
N TYR A 399 -2.27 12.53 -3.28
CA TYR A 399 -3.46 11.84 -3.78
C TYR A 399 -4.73 12.27 -3.03
N LEU A 400 -4.70 12.20 -1.69
CA LEU A 400 -5.84 12.58 -0.85
C LEU A 400 -6.21 14.06 -1.08
N GLY A 401 -5.21 14.93 -1.18
CA GLY A 401 -5.39 16.34 -1.51
C GLY A 401 -6.09 16.56 -2.85
N GLN A 402 -5.69 15.81 -3.90
CA GLN A 402 -6.31 15.90 -5.23
C GLN A 402 -7.74 15.35 -5.27
N ARG A 403 -8.07 14.43 -4.35
CA ARG A 403 -9.44 13.89 -4.18
C ARG A 403 -10.33 14.78 -3.29
N GLY A 404 -9.80 15.92 -2.79
CA GLY A 404 -10.52 16.82 -1.91
C GLY A 404 -10.75 16.25 -0.50
N VAL A 405 -9.96 15.26 -0.09
CA VAL A 405 -10.05 14.63 1.23
C VAL A 405 -9.26 15.46 2.23
N MET A 406 -9.84 15.76 3.38
CA MET A 406 -9.12 16.30 4.53
C MET A 406 -8.42 15.14 5.24
N THR A 407 -7.11 15.24 5.41
CA THR A 407 -6.32 14.19 6.05
C THR A 407 -5.83 14.65 7.42
N ILE A 408 -6.07 13.85 8.45
CA ILE A 408 -5.57 14.09 9.81
C ILE A 408 -4.51 13.05 10.12
N LEU A 409 -3.31 13.51 10.42
CA LEU A 409 -2.18 12.72 10.86
C LEU A 409 -1.98 12.93 12.36
N VAL A 410 -1.93 11.86 13.13
CA VAL A 410 -1.62 11.92 14.57
C VAL A 410 -0.20 11.45 14.78
N MET A 411 0.62 12.24 15.49
CA MET A 411 2.00 11.89 15.78
C MET A 411 2.33 12.12 17.27
N ALA A 412 2.80 11.08 17.92
CA ALA A 412 3.36 11.19 19.26
C ALA A 412 4.78 11.73 19.20
N GLN A 413 5.08 12.70 20.07
CA GLN A 413 6.43 13.19 20.30
C GLN A 413 7.02 12.50 21.53
N HIS A 414 8.31 12.18 21.47
CA HIS A 414 9.03 11.62 22.61
C HIS A 414 9.32 12.70 23.64
N GLY A 415 9.22 12.35 24.91
CA GLY A 415 9.35 13.25 26.05
C GLY A 415 7.99 13.79 26.53
N LEU A 416 7.73 13.67 27.83
CA LEU A 416 6.50 14.21 28.44
C LEU A 416 6.65 15.69 28.78
N MET A 417 7.85 16.13 29.13
CA MET A 417 8.20 17.52 29.49
C MET A 417 9.60 17.86 28.95
N GLY A 418 9.86 19.17 28.69
CA GLY A 418 11.13 19.67 28.21
C GLY A 418 11.24 19.71 26.67
N ARG A 419 12.44 19.47 26.12
CA ARG A 419 12.64 19.40 24.67
C ARG A 419 11.96 18.15 24.13
N MET A 420 11.05 18.36 23.20
CA MET A 420 10.38 17.28 22.49
C MET A 420 11.05 17.10 21.13
N GLU A 421 11.43 15.88 20.82
CA GLU A 421 12.01 15.53 19.53
C GLU A 421 11.09 14.53 18.82
N SER A 422 10.93 14.69 17.53
CA SER A 422 10.31 13.69 16.66
C SER A 422 11.43 12.94 15.95
N GLN A 423 11.31 11.62 15.81
CA GLN A 423 12.28 10.79 15.10
C GLN A 423 12.42 11.23 13.64
N VAL A 424 11.35 11.73 13.03
CA VAL A 424 11.31 12.21 11.65
C VAL A 424 10.56 13.54 11.60
N ASP A 425 11.12 14.53 10.94
CA ASP A 425 10.42 15.80 10.68
C ASP A 425 9.53 15.65 9.44
N ILE A 426 8.25 15.37 9.67
CA ILE A 426 7.21 15.33 8.64
C ILE A 426 6.34 16.59 8.64
N SER A 427 6.65 17.54 9.52
CA SER A 427 5.89 18.78 9.62
C SER A 427 5.85 19.56 8.30
N TYR A 428 6.89 19.39 7.46
CA TYR A 428 6.95 20.06 6.15
C TYR A 428 5.98 19.47 5.12
N LEU A 429 5.58 18.20 5.25
CA LEU A 429 4.60 17.55 4.37
C LEU A 429 3.17 18.01 4.64
N SER A 430 2.87 18.36 5.89
CA SER A 430 1.52 18.76 6.30
C SER A 430 1.26 20.23 6.00
N ASP A 431 0.00 20.54 5.61
CA ASP A 431 -0.42 21.92 5.34
C ASP A 431 -0.70 22.72 6.62
N SER A 432 -1.18 22.04 7.65
CA SER A 432 -1.43 22.62 8.97
C SER A 432 -0.81 21.76 10.06
N VAL A 433 -0.32 22.39 11.12
CA VAL A 433 0.28 21.72 12.28
C VAL A 433 -0.32 22.28 13.55
N LEU A 434 -0.98 21.41 14.31
CA LEU A 434 -1.47 21.66 15.67
C LEU A 434 -0.50 21.03 16.66
N LEU A 435 -0.07 21.79 17.64
CA LEU A 435 0.81 21.35 18.70
C LEU A 435 0.07 21.33 20.03
N LEU A 436 0.06 20.18 20.67
CA LEU A 436 -0.43 19.96 22.03
C LEU A 436 0.76 19.85 22.98
N ARG A 437 0.70 20.52 24.12
CA ARG A 437 1.81 20.54 25.08
C ARG A 437 1.32 20.63 26.53
N TYR A 438 1.86 19.77 27.39
CA TYR A 438 1.64 19.90 28.82
C TYR A 438 2.46 21.05 29.40
N PHE A 439 1.88 21.74 30.36
CA PHE A 439 2.56 22.72 31.20
C PHE A 439 2.01 22.67 32.62
N GLU A 440 2.85 23.06 33.55
CA GLU A 440 2.48 23.17 34.98
C GLU A 440 2.02 24.56 35.32
N ALA A 441 0.91 24.69 36.05
CA ALA A 441 0.42 25.94 36.57
C ALA A 441 -0.35 25.72 37.90
N ALA A 442 0.03 26.40 38.94
CA ALA A 442 -0.61 26.35 40.27
C ALA A 442 -0.75 24.89 40.82
N GLY A 443 0.27 24.07 40.61
CA GLY A 443 0.28 22.67 41.08
C GLY A 443 -0.59 21.71 40.25
N HIS A 444 -1.08 22.15 39.07
CA HIS A 444 -1.86 21.34 38.16
C HIS A 444 -1.15 21.14 36.81
N ILE A 445 -1.26 19.96 36.24
CA ILE A 445 -0.86 19.70 34.85
C ILE A 445 -2.00 20.19 33.95
N ARG A 446 -1.68 21.14 33.07
CA ARG A 446 -2.62 21.71 32.10
C ARG A 446 -2.15 21.41 30.69
N LEU A 447 -3.04 21.51 29.72
CA LEU A 447 -2.75 21.22 28.32
C LEU A 447 -2.92 22.50 27.49
N ALA A 448 -1.87 22.87 26.78
CA ALA A 448 -1.86 23.97 25.82
C ALA A 448 -2.03 23.44 24.38
N LEU A 449 -2.76 24.22 23.58
CA LEU A 449 -2.99 23.99 22.14
C LEU A 449 -2.53 25.24 21.39
N SER A 450 -1.79 25.04 20.31
CA SER A 450 -1.39 26.13 19.39
C SER A 450 -1.37 25.65 17.94
N VAL A 451 -1.63 26.58 17.01
CA VAL A 451 -1.44 26.37 15.56
C VAL A 451 -0.08 26.91 15.18
N VAL A 452 0.86 26.00 14.90
CA VAL A 452 2.25 26.37 14.58
C VAL A 452 2.40 26.72 13.10
N LYS A 453 1.61 26.06 12.25
CA LYS A 453 1.66 26.22 10.80
C LYS A 453 0.26 26.08 10.21
N LYS A 454 -0.06 26.94 9.24
CA LYS A 454 -1.20 26.78 8.34
C LYS A 454 -0.87 27.42 6.99
N ARG A 455 -0.85 26.64 5.93
CA ARG A 455 -0.52 27.11 4.57
C ARG A 455 -1.69 27.83 3.89
N THR A 456 -2.93 27.44 4.25
CA THR A 456 -4.14 27.92 3.58
C THR A 456 -4.95 28.80 4.52
N GLY A 457 -5.04 30.10 4.22
CA GLY A 457 -5.80 31.08 5.01
C GLY A 457 -5.10 31.52 6.30
N GLY A 458 -5.76 32.40 7.04
CA GLY A 458 -5.28 32.91 8.33
C GLY A 458 -5.53 31.92 9.48
N HIS A 459 -4.82 32.12 10.60
CA HIS A 459 -5.06 31.45 11.87
C HIS A 459 -4.61 32.38 12.99
N GLU A 460 -5.11 32.16 14.19
CA GLU A 460 -4.60 32.85 15.37
C GLU A 460 -3.22 32.30 15.75
N ARG A 461 -2.34 33.19 16.20
CA ARG A 461 -0.99 32.83 16.70
C ARG A 461 -0.94 32.78 18.22
N THR A 462 -2.09 32.54 18.86
CA THR A 462 -2.20 32.44 20.30
C THR A 462 -1.97 31.00 20.77
N ILE A 463 -1.54 30.87 22.03
CA ILE A 463 -1.54 29.59 22.74
C ILE A 463 -2.77 29.61 23.64
N ARG A 464 -3.61 28.57 23.54
CA ARG A 464 -4.84 28.45 24.32
C ARG A 464 -4.81 27.20 25.19
N GLU A 465 -5.52 27.20 26.30
CA GLU A 465 -5.73 25.99 27.08
C GLU A 465 -6.73 25.09 26.37
N MET A 466 -6.44 23.79 26.32
CA MET A 466 -7.39 22.76 25.89
C MET A 466 -7.74 21.84 27.06
N MET A 467 -9.01 21.56 27.26
CA MET A 467 -9.51 20.61 28.23
C MET A 467 -10.31 19.52 27.53
N ILE A 468 -10.10 18.29 27.98
CA ILE A 468 -10.92 17.14 27.62
C ILE A 468 -11.64 16.72 28.90
N ALA A 469 -12.91 17.06 28.99
CA ALA A 469 -13.71 16.81 30.18
C ALA A 469 -14.63 15.61 29.99
N PRO A 470 -14.70 14.67 30.93
CA PRO A 470 -15.65 13.58 30.91
C PRO A 470 -17.06 14.10 30.65
N GLN A 471 -17.80 13.49 29.76
CA GLN A 471 -19.17 13.85 29.40
C GLN A 471 -19.40 15.29 28.85
N GLN A 472 -18.34 16.08 28.62
CA GLN A 472 -18.44 17.43 28.07
C GLN A 472 -17.65 17.61 26.74
N GLY A 473 -16.82 16.63 26.39
CA GLY A 473 -16.03 16.68 25.16
C GLY A 473 -14.80 17.61 25.26
N ILE A 474 -14.40 18.12 24.12
CA ILE A 474 -13.25 19.01 23.97
C ILE A 474 -13.69 20.45 24.13
N ARG A 475 -12.96 21.22 24.95
CA ARG A 475 -13.17 22.65 25.16
C ARG A 475 -11.84 23.39 24.99
N VAL A 476 -11.89 24.53 24.33
CA VAL A 476 -10.73 25.40 24.12
C VAL A 476 -10.99 26.74 24.82
N GLY A 477 -10.08 27.13 25.71
CA GLY A 477 -10.16 28.36 26.49
C GLY A 477 -9.64 29.61 25.78
N PRO A 478 -9.63 30.77 26.48
CA PRO A 478 -9.02 31.99 25.97
C PRO A 478 -7.50 31.86 25.83
N PRO A 479 -6.83 32.82 25.16
CA PRO A 479 -5.37 32.88 25.08
C PRO A 479 -4.68 32.91 26.44
N LEU A 480 -3.60 32.13 26.58
CA LEU A 480 -2.77 32.04 27.79
C LEU A 480 -1.77 33.18 27.85
N ILE A 481 -2.27 34.41 27.98
CA ILE A 481 -1.43 35.65 27.96
C ILE A 481 -0.53 35.80 29.19
N GLU A 482 -0.87 35.14 30.29
CA GLU A 482 -0.15 35.21 31.55
C GLU A 482 1.07 34.28 31.61
N PHE A 483 1.29 33.48 30.57
CA PHE A 483 2.36 32.48 30.53
C PHE A 483 3.31 32.74 29.36
N GLN A 484 4.62 32.62 29.61
CA GLN A 484 5.66 32.59 28.61
C GLN A 484 6.41 31.25 28.67
N GLY A 485 7.05 30.84 27.58
CA GLY A 485 7.89 29.66 27.56
C GLY A 485 7.13 28.33 27.52
N ILE A 486 5.80 28.30 27.32
CA ILE A 486 5.03 27.03 27.17
C ILE A 486 5.59 26.19 26.04
N LEU A 487 5.91 26.79 24.88
CA LEU A 487 6.42 26.04 23.73
C LEU A 487 7.86 25.54 23.91
N THR A 488 8.65 26.22 24.78
CA THR A 488 10.02 25.77 25.08
C THR A 488 10.08 24.73 26.19
N GLY A 489 8.95 24.48 26.88
CA GLY A 489 8.84 23.53 27.99
C GLY A 489 9.28 24.07 29.34
N VAL A 490 9.54 25.36 29.42
CA VAL A 490 9.88 26.08 30.68
C VAL A 490 8.88 27.20 30.86
N PRO A 491 7.64 26.93 31.27
CA PRO A 491 6.62 27.97 31.47
C PRO A 491 6.96 28.88 32.64
N THR A 492 6.90 30.19 32.40
CA THR A 492 7.03 31.22 33.41
C THR A 492 5.71 32.00 33.50
N PHE A 493 5.24 32.23 34.74
CA PHE A 493 4.01 32.97 35.00
C PHE A 493 4.33 34.46 35.24
N HIS A 494 3.65 35.33 34.52
CA HIS A 494 3.80 36.79 34.61
C HIS A 494 2.52 37.50 35.07
N GLY A 495 1.51 36.79 35.54
CA GLY A 495 0.23 37.32 35.98
C GLY A 495 0.26 37.82 37.46
N PRO A 496 -0.80 38.48 37.94
CA PRO A 496 -0.90 38.98 39.31
C PRO A 496 -1.06 37.81 40.30
N GLY A 497 0.04 37.49 41.03
CA GLY A 497 0.12 36.62 42.20
C GLY A 497 -0.41 35.20 42.07
N ILE A 498 0.39 34.23 42.49
CA ILE A 498 0.14 32.78 42.41
C ILE A 498 -1.19 32.29 43.07
N GLY A 499 -1.81 33.15 43.95
CA GLY A 499 -3.01 32.77 44.69
C GLY A 499 -4.36 32.91 43.96
N LYS A 500 -4.39 33.41 42.72
CA LYS A 500 -5.63 33.73 41.97
C LYS A 500 -5.74 33.13 40.57
N VAL A 501 -4.93 32.17 40.21
CA VAL A 501 -5.09 31.49 38.91
C VAL A 501 -6.24 30.50 39.03
N ALA A 502 -7.48 30.96 38.88
CA ALA A 502 -8.63 30.07 38.68
C ALA A 502 -8.46 29.37 37.34
N PRO A 503 -8.85 28.09 37.22
CA PRO A 503 -8.87 27.42 35.92
C PRO A 503 -9.70 28.24 34.94
N LEU A 504 -9.13 28.58 33.78
CA LEU A 504 -9.76 29.39 32.73
C LEU A 504 -11.04 28.75 32.19
N LEU A 505 -11.14 27.42 32.36
CA LEU A 505 -12.32 26.63 32.14
C LEU A 505 -12.70 25.96 33.46
N LYS A 506 -13.77 26.38 34.10
CA LYS A 506 -14.29 25.72 35.31
C LYS A 506 -14.90 24.38 34.93
N PRO A 507 -14.56 23.25 35.62
CA PRO A 507 -15.39 22.08 35.57
C PRO A 507 -16.78 22.46 36.13
N HIS A 508 -17.85 22.24 35.40
CA HIS A 508 -19.19 22.42 35.97
C HIS A 508 -19.35 21.49 37.17
N GLY A 509 -19.58 22.08 38.34
CA GLY A 509 -19.75 21.36 39.57
C GLY A 509 -20.89 20.33 39.48
N GLY A 510 -20.57 19.11 39.87
CA GLY A 510 -21.60 18.17 40.31
C GLY A 510 -22.39 18.85 41.45
N SER A 511 -23.71 18.94 41.30
CA SER A 511 -24.62 19.38 42.32
C SER A 511 -24.41 18.58 43.59
N GLY A 512 -23.92 19.25 44.65
CA GLY A 512 -23.78 18.64 45.97
C GLY A 512 -25.12 18.09 46.45
N GLY A 513 -25.12 16.79 46.73
CA GLY A 513 -26.22 16.17 47.46
C GLY A 513 -26.38 16.86 48.81
N GLN A 514 -27.53 17.48 49.02
CA GLN A 514 -27.95 17.94 50.33
C GLN A 514 -28.06 16.75 51.27
N GLY A 515 -27.23 16.71 52.30
CA GLY A 515 -27.43 15.86 53.48
C GLY A 515 -28.65 16.40 54.23
N VAL A 516 -29.54 15.48 54.58
CA VAL A 516 -30.65 15.69 55.49
C VAL A 516 -30.33 14.98 56.82
N PRO A 517 -30.78 15.48 57.96
CA PRO A 517 -30.20 15.52 59.33
C PRO A 517 -29.97 14.19 60.00
#